data_c917d694746f5e584b233e1b9dda1c82
#
_entry.id   c917d694746f5e584b233e1b9dda1c82
#
_cell.length_a   1.000
_cell.length_b   1.000
_cell.length_c   1.000
_cell.angle_alpha   90.00
_cell.angle_beta   90.00
_cell.angle_gamma   90.00
#
_symmetry.space_group_name_H-M   'P 1'
#
loop_
_entity.id
_entity.type
_entity.pdbx_description
1 polymer ?
#
loop_
_entity_poly.entity_id
_entity_poly.type
_entity_poly.pdbx_seq_one_letter_code
_entity_poly.pdbx_strand_id
1 'polypeptide(L)'
;MLAFLKLAAIAGLASSVLAAPVEAPAATNQLAARAPYDVHNGWVSILLIDTSAQRISDNPSVGTGACGWNNGDYEWVAAVGTSLFQEMMVDGNPNHSQACGKTANVSWNGKTIKVGIVDRCYACGYNDIDLSPSAFQQFAGLGTGKLQGVSWKFN
;
A
#
# COMPACT_ATOMS: atom_id res chain seq x y z
N MET A 1 -48.11 -72.09 44.00
CA MET A 1 -48.01 -71.94 42.51
C MET A 1 -47.18 -70.70 42.26
N LEU A 2 -45.95 -70.89 41.94
CA LEU A 2 -44.98 -69.79 41.68
C LEU A 2 -45.04 -69.41 40.21
N ALA A 3 -45.33 -68.16 39.93
CA ALA A 3 -45.20 -67.56 38.60
C ALA A 3 -43.82 -66.88 38.45
N PHE A 4 -43.03 -67.38 37.56
CA PHE A 4 -41.75 -66.80 37.23
C PHE A 4 -41.92 -65.64 36.21
N LEU A 5 -41.59 -64.46 36.69
CA LEU A 5 -41.54 -63.27 35.85
C LEU A 5 -40.16 -63.19 35.16
N LYS A 6 -40.18 -63.33 33.83
CA LYS A 6 -38.95 -63.16 33.03
C LYS A 6 -38.73 -61.67 32.76
N LEU A 7 -37.62 -61.15 33.28
CA LEU A 7 -37.14 -59.80 33.00
C LEU A 7 -36.32 -59.83 31.69
N ALA A 8 -36.80 -59.17 30.67
CA ALA A 8 -36.04 -58.99 29.42
C ALA A 8 -35.17 -57.73 29.57
N ALA A 9 -33.85 -57.88 29.55
CA ALA A 9 -32.92 -56.79 29.51
C ALA A 9 -32.79 -56.28 28.05
N ILE A 10 -33.18 -55.02 27.86
CA ILE A 10 -32.97 -54.34 26.57
C ILE A 10 -31.59 -53.66 26.66
N ALA A 11 -30.61 -54.18 25.94
CA ALA A 11 -29.32 -53.58 25.79
C ALA A 11 -29.46 -52.42 24.79
N GLY A 12 -29.43 -51.20 25.31
CA GLY A 12 -29.38 -49.99 24.50
C GLY A 12 -27.93 -49.80 23.96
N LEU A 13 -27.78 -49.89 22.65
CA LEU A 13 -26.57 -49.51 21.94
C LEU A 13 -26.49 -47.97 21.90
N ALA A 14 -25.66 -47.42 22.75
CA ALA A 14 -25.32 -45.99 22.67
C ALA A 14 -24.29 -45.80 21.52
N SER A 15 -24.77 -45.32 20.37
CA SER A 15 -23.90 -44.87 19.31
C SER A 15 -23.25 -43.52 19.67
N SER A 16 -22.02 -43.53 20.12
CA SER A 16 -21.22 -42.33 20.28
C SER A 16 -20.84 -41.78 18.92
N VAL A 17 -21.50 -40.74 18.45
CA VAL A 17 -21.08 -39.93 17.31
C VAL A 17 -19.87 -39.14 17.75
N LEU A 18 -18.68 -39.58 17.33
CA LEU A 18 -17.49 -38.75 17.41
C LEU A 18 -17.68 -37.58 16.41
N ALA A 19 -18.03 -36.42 16.93
CA ALA A 19 -17.91 -35.18 16.16
C ALA A 19 -16.42 -34.93 15.89
N ALA A 20 -16.03 -35.08 14.62
CA ALA A 20 -14.70 -34.61 14.19
C ALA A 20 -14.60 -33.11 14.45
N PRO A 21 -13.46 -32.60 14.94
CA PRO A 21 -13.25 -31.18 15.07
C PRO A 21 -13.38 -30.56 13.67
N VAL A 22 -14.36 -29.67 13.50
CA VAL A 22 -14.41 -28.79 12.34
C VAL A 22 -13.20 -27.88 12.47
N GLU A 23 -12.14 -28.14 11.72
CA GLU A 23 -11.09 -27.17 11.51
C GLU A 23 -11.76 -25.93 10.93
N ALA A 24 -11.80 -24.87 11.72
CA ALA A 24 -12.12 -23.55 11.22
C ALA A 24 -11.14 -23.27 10.07
N PRO A 25 -11.62 -22.78 8.90
CA PRO A 25 -10.72 -22.39 7.85
C PRO A 25 -9.75 -21.39 8.46
N ALA A 26 -8.46 -21.75 8.48
CA ALA A 26 -7.41 -20.82 8.81
C ALA A 26 -7.66 -19.60 7.92
N ALA A 27 -8.03 -18.48 8.53
CA ALA A 27 -8.04 -17.21 7.85
C ALA A 27 -6.60 -17.00 7.40
N THR A 28 -6.30 -17.44 6.19
CA THR A 28 -5.11 -17.03 5.48
C THR A 28 -5.30 -15.54 5.27
N ASN A 29 -4.80 -14.74 6.20
CA ASN A 29 -4.42 -13.38 5.94
C ASN A 29 -3.26 -13.46 4.93
N GLN A 30 -3.58 -13.91 3.72
CA GLN A 30 -2.87 -13.51 2.55
C GLN A 30 -3.23 -12.03 2.36
N LEU A 31 -2.49 -11.16 3.06
CA LEU A 31 -2.02 -9.96 2.43
C LEU A 31 -1.32 -10.49 1.18
N ALA A 32 -2.08 -10.63 0.09
CA ALA A 32 -1.49 -10.85 -1.22
C ALA A 32 -0.45 -9.76 -1.34
N ALA A 33 0.81 -10.16 -1.36
CA ALA A 33 1.91 -9.24 -1.60
C ALA A 33 1.55 -8.56 -2.92
N ARG A 34 1.09 -7.29 -2.84
CA ARG A 34 0.75 -6.53 -4.04
C ARG A 34 2.04 -6.38 -4.80
N ALA A 35 2.05 -6.86 -6.04
CA ALA A 35 3.20 -6.66 -6.89
C ALA A 35 3.43 -5.14 -7.02
N PRO A 36 4.68 -4.66 -6.96
CA PRO A 36 4.98 -3.22 -7.06
C PRO A 36 4.40 -2.55 -8.30
N TYR A 37 4.08 -3.34 -9.32
CA TYR A 37 3.55 -2.87 -10.61
C TYR A 37 2.02 -2.91 -10.71
N ASP A 38 1.32 -3.30 -9.66
CA ASP A 38 -0.14 -3.29 -9.64
C ASP A 38 -0.68 -1.84 -9.59
N VAL A 39 -2.00 -1.71 -9.76
CA VAL A 39 -2.67 -0.43 -9.58
C VAL A 39 -2.74 -0.12 -8.08
N HIS A 40 -2.15 1.00 -7.70
CA HIS A 40 -2.21 1.54 -6.35
C HIS A 40 -3.41 2.49 -6.23
N ASN A 41 -4.17 2.34 -5.15
CA ASN A 41 -5.28 3.24 -4.81
C ASN A 41 -5.00 3.84 -3.44
N GLY A 42 -4.80 5.13 -3.40
CA GLY A 42 -4.42 5.83 -2.19
C GLY A 42 -4.78 7.30 -2.25
N TRP A 43 -3.94 8.12 -1.68
CA TRP A 43 -4.03 9.56 -1.74
C TRP A 43 -2.76 10.16 -2.34
N VAL A 44 -2.89 11.39 -2.80
CA VAL A 44 -1.77 12.23 -3.26
C VAL A 44 -1.65 13.40 -2.29
N SER A 45 -0.45 13.72 -1.89
CA SER A 45 -0.11 14.96 -1.17
C SER A 45 0.81 15.85 -1.96
N ILE A 46 0.96 17.08 -1.45
CA ILE A 46 2.05 17.97 -1.80
C ILE A 46 2.85 18.22 -0.53
N LEU A 47 4.11 18.11 -0.61
CA LEU A 47 5.01 18.72 0.37
C LEU A 47 5.09 20.22 0.08
N LEU A 48 4.31 21.01 0.81
CA LEU A 48 4.51 22.43 0.88
C LEU A 48 5.76 22.67 1.72
N ILE A 49 6.79 23.24 1.12
CA ILE A 49 7.93 23.74 1.89
C ILE A 49 7.45 25.01 2.57
N ASP A 50 7.22 24.92 3.88
CA ASP A 50 7.21 26.11 4.71
C ASP A 50 8.65 26.65 4.78
N THR A 51 8.87 27.82 4.22
CA THR A 51 10.16 28.52 4.25
C THR A 51 10.56 28.99 5.65
N SER A 52 9.73 28.74 6.68
CA SER A 52 10.01 29.00 8.10
C SER A 52 10.34 27.70 8.84
N ALA A 53 11.60 27.29 8.75
CA ALA A 53 12.31 26.44 9.72
C ALA A 53 11.57 25.19 10.23
N GLN A 54 11.37 24.19 9.40
CA GLN A 54 11.50 22.80 9.86
C GLN A 54 11.79 21.90 8.64
N ARG A 55 13.01 21.40 8.58
CA ARG A 55 13.43 20.41 7.59
C ARG A 55 12.62 19.13 7.84
N ILE A 56 11.54 18.96 7.10
CA ILE A 56 11.01 17.64 6.80
C ILE A 56 11.53 17.35 5.39
N SER A 57 12.55 16.53 5.32
CA SER A 57 13.41 16.31 4.15
C SER A 57 12.82 15.34 3.13
N ASP A 58 11.52 15.39 2.86
CA ASP A 58 10.87 14.39 2.04
C ASP A 58 10.19 14.96 0.79
N ASN A 59 10.57 16.17 0.40
CA ASN A 59 10.06 16.74 -0.85
C ASN A 59 10.91 16.24 -2.03
N PRO A 60 10.35 15.48 -2.99
CA PRO A 60 11.08 15.00 -4.15
C PRO A 60 11.53 16.12 -5.10
N SER A 61 10.99 17.33 -4.94
CA SER A 61 11.27 18.46 -5.83
C SER A 61 12.36 19.41 -5.28
N VAL A 62 12.83 19.23 -4.03
CA VAL A 62 13.84 20.11 -3.44
C VAL A 62 14.99 19.31 -2.85
N GLY A 63 16.16 19.48 -3.48
CA GLY A 63 17.38 18.82 -3.06
C GLY A 63 17.57 17.44 -3.71
N THR A 64 18.42 16.63 -3.09
CA THR A 64 18.74 15.30 -3.59
C THR A 64 17.76 14.27 -3.02
N GLY A 65 16.89 13.75 -3.86
CA GLY A 65 15.98 12.65 -3.52
C GLY A 65 16.71 11.33 -3.27
N ALA A 66 15.97 10.32 -2.80
CA ALA A 66 16.52 8.99 -2.51
C ALA A 66 17.16 8.30 -3.74
N CYS A 67 16.79 8.72 -4.93
CA CYS A 67 17.42 8.26 -6.17
C CYS A 67 18.75 8.96 -6.53
N GLY A 68 19.20 9.89 -5.68
CA GLY A 68 20.47 10.60 -5.88
C GLY A 68 20.40 11.75 -6.90
N TRP A 69 19.20 12.17 -7.33
CA TRP A 69 19.00 13.24 -8.31
C TRP A 69 18.47 14.51 -7.68
N ASN A 70 18.90 15.66 -8.23
CA ASN A 70 18.32 16.94 -7.87
C ASN A 70 17.22 17.31 -8.87
N ASN A 71 16.02 17.55 -8.36
CA ASN A 71 14.85 17.92 -9.13
C ASN A 71 14.28 19.24 -8.62
N GLY A 72 13.57 19.97 -9.48
CA GLY A 72 12.94 21.24 -9.15
C GLY A 72 11.41 21.14 -9.08
N ASP A 73 10.78 22.08 -8.38
CA ASP A 73 9.32 22.16 -8.19
C ASP A 73 8.53 22.25 -9.51
N TYR A 74 9.19 22.68 -10.58
CA TYR A 74 8.62 22.82 -11.93
C TYR A 74 8.61 21.50 -12.72
N GLU A 75 9.35 20.49 -12.28
CA GLU A 75 9.40 19.18 -12.92
C GLU A 75 8.24 18.31 -12.47
N TRP A 76 7.77 17.43 -13.33
CA TRP A 76 6.72 16.47 -12.98
C TRP A 76 7.36 15.21 -12.41
N VAL A 77 7.66 15.25 -11.13
CA VAL A 77 8.28 14.16 -10.39
C VAL A 77 7.45 13.78 -9.16
N ALA A 78 7.75 12.60 -8.62
CA ALA A 78 7.03 12.05 -7.49
C ALA A 78 7.92 11.20 -6.59
N ALA A 79 7.49 11.07 -5.33
CA ALA A 79 7.97 10.11 -4.35
C ALA A 79 6.91 9.04 -4.09
N VAL A 80 7.32 7.79 -4.01
CA VAL A 80 6.44 6.67 -3.62
C VAL A 80 6.63 6.34 -2.14
N GLY A 81 5.64 5.69 -1.51
CA GLY A 81 5.73 5.30 -0.11
C GLY A 81 6.99 4.50 0.19
N THR A 82 7.61 4.76 1.35
CA THR A 82 8.90 4.13 1.73
C THR A 82 8.85 2.61 1.69
N SER A 83 7.75 1.98 2.08
CA SER A 83 7.63 0.52 2.08
C SER A 83 7.68 -0.05 0.65
N LEU A 84 6.99 0.59 -0.31
CA LEU A 84 7.04 0.22 -1.72
C LEU A 84 8.44 0.45 -2.31
N PHE A 85 9.04 1.61 -1.99
CA PHE A 85 10.39 1.93 -2.44
C PHE A 85 11.43 0.89 -1.95
N GLN A 86 11.32 0.46 -0.68
CA GLN A 86 12.18 -0.55 -0.08
C GLN A 86 12.00 -1.94 -0.71
N GLU A 87 10.75 -2.33 -1.01
CA GLU A 87 10.45 -3.59 -1.72
C GLU A 87 11.13 -3.64 -3.09
N MET A 88 11.31 -2.49 -3.72
CA MET A 88 11.94 -2.36 -5.04
C MET A 88 13.47 -2.16 -4.96
N MET A 89 14.07 -2.13 -3.77
CA MET A 89 15.52 -2.04 -3.61
C MET A 89 16.20 -3.38 -3.96
N VAL A 90 17.31 -3.30 -4.67
CA VAL A 90 18.11 -4.49 -5.06
C VAL A 90 19.29 -4.73 -4.11
N ASP A 91 19.67 -3.70 -3.37
CA ASP A 91 20.74 -3.73 -2.35
C ASP A 91 20.46 -2.67 -1.27
N GLY A 92 21.42 -2.40 -0.40
CA GLY A 92 21.28 -1.38 0.65
C GLY A 92 21.37 0.07 0.18
N ASN A 93 21.64 0.32 -1.11
CA ASN A 93 21.77 1.66 -1.66
C ASN A 93 20.43 2.14 -2.28
N PRO A 94 19.79 3.19 -1.72
CA PRO A 94 18.53 3.69 -2.25
C PRO A 94 18.62 4.17 -3.70
N ASN A 95 19.77 4.66 -4.15
CA ASN A 95 19.95 5.10 -5.55
C ASN A 95 19.82 3.93 -6.55
N HIS A 96 19.92 2.70 -6.08
CA HIS A 96 19.78 1.49 -6.88
C HIS A 96 18.37 0.88 -6.82
N SER A 97 17.42 1.53 -6.16
CA SER A 97 16.02 1.06 -6.18
C SER A 97 15.49 1.00 -7.62
N GLN A 98 14.80 -0.09 -7.94
CA GLN A 98 14.13 -0.24 -9.23
C GLN A 98 12.99 0.78 -9.44
N ALA A 99 12.57 1.47 -8.39
CA ALA A 99 11.62 2.58 -8.50
C ALA A 99 12.26 3.80 -9.18
N CYS A 100 13.57 4.01 -8.98
CA CYS A 100 14.29 5.17 -9.50
C CYS A 100 14.28 5.20 -11.03
N GLY A 101 13.86 6.33 -11.59
CA GLY A 101 13.78 6.53 -13.04
C GLY A 101 12.57 5.90 -13.70
N LYS A 102 11.75 5.13 -12.98
CA LYS A 102 10.46 4.73 -13.53
C LYS A 102 9.54 5.92 -13.68
N THR A 103 8.59 5.78 -14.58
CA THR A 103 7.47 6.71 -14.66
C THR A 103 6.21 6.06 -14.13
N ALA A 104 5.29 6.88 -13.63
CA ALA A 104 3.98 6.44 -13.20
C ALA A 104 2.89 7.27 -13.84
N ASN A 105 1.78 6.63 -14.21
CA ASN A 105 0.55 7.32 -14.56
C ASN A 105 -0.28 7.50 -13.29
N VAL A 106 -0.58 8.75 -12.96
CA VAL A 106 -1.39 9.14 -11.80
C VAL A 106 -2.71 9.69 -12.30
N SER A 107 -3.81 9.17 -11.79
CA SER A 107 -5.17 9.50 -12.21
C SER A 107 -6.02 9.99 -11.05
N TRP A 108 -6.71 11.09 -11.25
CA TRP A 108 -7.67 11.64 -10.31
C TRP A 108 -8.77 12.39 -11.04
N ASN A 109 -10.02 12.15 -10.64
CA ASN A 109 -11.22 12.84 -11.18
C ASN A 109 -11.24 12.90 -12.73
N GLY A 110 -10.92 11.76 -13.38
CA GLY A 110 -10.94 11.62 -14.84
C GLY A 110 -9.73 12.21 -15.57
N LYS A 111 -8.81 12.87 -14.89
CA LYS A 111 -7.55 13.36 -15.45
C LYS A 111 -6.41 12.43 -15.11
N THR A 112 -5.49 12.21 -16.04
CA THR A 112 -4.28 11.42 -15.85
C THR A 112 -3.05 12.22 -16.26
N ILE A 113 -2.01 12.16 -15.44
CA ILE A 113 -0.69 12.72 -15.75
C ILE A 113 0.38 11.65 -15.62
N LYS A 114 1.52 11.88 -16.25
CA LYS A 114 2.72 11.03 -16.16
C LYS A 114 3.81 11.74 -15.39
N VAL A 115 4.36 11.09 -14.37
CA VAL A 115 5.42 11.65 -13.52
C VAL A 115 6.62 10.72 -13.46
N GLY A 116 7.81 11.27 -13.20
CA GLY A 116 9.03 10.50 -12.94
C GLY A 116 9.19 10.20 -11.45
N ILE A 117 9.58 8.98 -11.09
CA ILE A 117 9.85 8.61 -9.69
C ILE A 117 11.31 8.91 -9.38
N VAL A 118 11.51 9.77 -8.37
CA VAL A 118 12.83 10.29 -7.99
C VAL A 118 13.15 10.15 -6.50
N ASP A 119 12.14 9.79 -5.69
CA ASP A 119 12.30 9.80 -4.24
C ASP A 119 11.35 8.82 -3.54
N ARG A 120 11.52 8.70 -2.22
CA ARG A 120 10.62 7.99 -1.30
C ARG A 120 9.99 8.96 -0.32
N CYS A 121 8.73 8.76 -0.01
CA CYS A 121 7.95 9.54 0.94
C CYS A 121 7.82 8.77 2.26
N TYR A 122 8.36 9.30 3.36
CA TYR A 122 8.29 8.65 4.67
C TYR A 122 6.90 8.73 5.31
N ALA A 123 6.14 9.77 5.01
CA ALA A 123 4.79 9.96 5.53
C ALA A 123 3.72 9.20 4.73
N CYS A 124 4.08 8.63 3.59
CA CYS A 124 3.16 7.95 2.68
C CYS A 124 3.01 6.48 3.04
N GLY A 125 1.78 5.97 2.94
CA GLY A 125 1.50 4.54 2.94
C GLY A 125 1.97 3.88 1.63
N TYR A 126 1.89 2.55 1.58
CA TYR A 126 2.34 1.75 0.44
C TYR A 126 1.72 2.17 -0.90
N ASN A 127 0.46 2.56 -0.88
CA ASN A 127 -0.32 2.91 -2.09
C ASN A 127 -0.36 4.41 -2.38
N ASP A 128 0.23 5.23 -1.53
CA ASP A 128 0.20 6.66 -1.66
C ASP A 128 1.34 7.16 -2.54
N ILE A 129 1.16 8.33 -3.11
CA ILE A 129 2.17 8.98 -3.94
C ILE A 129 2.23 10.48 -3.59
N ASP A 130 3.41 11.03 -3.56
CA ASP A 130 3.66 12.44 -3.26
C ASP A 130 4.18 13.14 -4.51
N LEU A 131 3.52 14.22 -4.93
CA LEU A 131 3.80 14.89 -6.19
C LEU A 131 4.54 16.19 -5.98
N SER A 132 5.43 16.53 -6.90
CA SER A 132 5.97 17.89 -6.99
C SER A 132 4.84 18.92 -7.13
N PRO A 133 5.05 20.19 -6.72
CA PRO A 133 4.03 21.24 -6.82
C PRO A 133 3.44 21.39 -8.22
N SER A 134 4.26 21.40 -9.25
CA SER A 134 3.78 21.55 -10.64
C SER A 134 2.95 20.36 -11.13
N ALA A 135 3.30 19.13 -10.70
CA ALA A 135 2.53 17.93 -11.02
C ALA A 135 1.19 17.92 -10.28
N PHE A 136 1.18 18.25 -8.99
CA PHE A 136 -0.05 18.33 -8.21
C PHE A 136 -1.02 19.39 -8.75
N GLN A 137 -0.51 20.54 -9.17
CA GLN A 137 -1.31 21.62 -9.75
C GLN A 137 -2.06 21.19 -11.02
N GLN A 138 -1.66 20.08 -11.65
CA GLN A 138 -2.43 19.50 -12.75
C GLN A 138 -3.79 18.97 -12.30
N PHE A 139 -3.96 18.66 -11.03
CA PHE A 139 -5.19 18.13 -10.45
C PHE A 139 -5.94 19.18 -9.65
N ALA A 140 -5.26 19.92 -8.77
CA ALA A 140 -5.89 20.88 -7.86
C ALA A 140 -4.92 22.01 -7.47
N GLY A 141 -5.46 23.09 -6.90
CA GLY A 141 -4.62 24.15 -6.33
C GLY A 141 -3.83 23.66 -5.12
N LEU A 142 -2.62 24.23 -4.92
CA LEU A 142 -1.71 23.81 -3.84
C LEU A 142 -2.34 23.90 -2.45
N GLY A 143 -3.24 24.86 -2.22
CA GLY A 143 -3.96 25.00 -0.94
C GLY A 143 -4.86 23.82 -0.57
N THR A 144 -5.15 22.88 -1.50
CA THR A 144 -5.87 21.65 -1.21
C THR A 144 -5.04 20.67 -0.38
N GLY A 145 -3.72 20.67 -0.54
CA GLY A 145 -2.75 19.90 0.21
C GLY A 145 -2.81 18.39 -0.03
N LYS A 146 -4.00 17.78 -0.03
CA LYS A 146 -4.16 16.31 -0.15
C LYS A 146 -5.41 15.95 -0.97
N LEU A 147 -5.26 14.99 -1.88
CA LEU A 147 -6.36 14.44 -2.69
C LEU A 147 -6.61 12.97 -2.32
N GLN A 148 -7.87 12.63 -2.11
CA GLN A 148 -8.31 11.27 -1.82
C GLN A 148 -8.79 10.58 -3.10
N GLY A 149 -8.77 9.25 -3.12
CA GLY A 149 -9.29 8.46 -4.24
C GLY A 149 -8.45 8.59 -5.51
N VAL A 150 -7.16 8.75 -5.34
CA VAL A 150 -6.19 8.75 -6.44
C VAL A 150 -5.85 7.31 -6.79
N SER A 151 -5.75 7.00 -8.07
CA SER A 151 -5.18 5.74 -8.56
C SER A 151 -3.92 6.00 -9.37
N TRP A 152 -2.92 5.14 -9.21
CA TRP A 152 -1.69 5.25 -9.97
C TRP A 152 -1.03 3.90 -10.19
N LYS A 153 -0.17 3.80 -11.20
CA LYS A 153 0.66 2.62 -11.47
C LYS A 153 1.93 2.99 -12.19
N PHE A 154 2.97 2.21 -12.03
CA PHE A 154 4.17 2.30 -12.86
C PHE A 154 3.88 1.96 -14.32
N ASN A 155 4.65 2.56 -15.22
CA ASN A 155 4.65 2.24 -16.65
C ASN A 155 5.69 1.18 -16.97
#